data_b8ae5368cffbac7f24b0667b3765f340
#
_entry.id   b8ae5368cffbac7f24b0667b3765f340
#
_cell.length_a   1.000
_cell.length_b   1.000
_cell.length_c   1.000
_cell.angle_alpha   90.00
_cell.angle_beta   90.00
_cell.angle_gamma   90.00
#
_symmetry.space_group_name_H-M   'P 1'
#
loop_
_entity.id
_entity.type
_entity.pdbx_description
1 polymer ?
#
loop_
_entity_poly.entity_id
_entity_poly.type
_entity_poly.pdbx_seq_one_letter_code
_entity_poly.pdbx_strand_id
1 'polypeptide(L)'
;MSNIEHSPFIPEWRQLCQAALFETKSAKLLERITRARNAVLDRIEDLHSKSSSGEQAALRNALATLDNLRRITERQNGYQSKAS
;
A
#
# COMPACT_ATOMS: atom_id res chain seq x y z
N MET A 1 21.20 10.49 15.04
CA MET A 1 21.24 10.35 14.29
C MET A 1 21.66 9.25 13.62
N SER A 2 22.36 8.70 13.95
CA SER A 2 22.83 7.54 13.34
C SER A 2 21.82 6.49 13.10
N ASN A 3 20.69 6.56 13.73
CA ASN A 3 19.68 5.61 13.47
C ASN A 3 19.29 5.58 12.06
N ILE A 4 19.27 6.69 11.44
CA ILE A 4 18.85 6.76 10.08
C ILE A 4 19.76 6.00 9.19
N GLU A 5 21.00 6.02 9.49
CA GLU A 5 21.95 5.32 8.69
C GLU A 5 21.83 3.87 8.83
N HIS A 6 21.47 3.42 10.00
CA HIS A 6 21.36 2.02 10.23
C HIS A 6 20.09 1.47 9.70
N SER A 7 19.12 2.32 9.51
CA SER A 7 17.84 1.83 9.02
C SER A 7 18.01 1.26 7.67
N PRO A 8 17.50 0.09 7.40
CA PRO A 8 17.53 -0.43 6.06
C PRO A 8 16.74 0.49 5.17
N PHE A 9 17.17 0.58 3.94
CA PHE A 9 16.46 1.37 2.98
C PHE A 9 15.06 0.82 2.80
N ILE A 10 14.06 1.63 3.06
CA ILE A 10 12.68 1.22 2.88
C ILE A 10 12.11 2.00 1.71
N PRO A 11 11.71 1.33 0.64
CA PRO A 11 11.17 2.03 -0.53
C PRO A 11 9.89 2.78 -0.17
N GLU A 12 9.63 3.83 -0.91
CA GLU A 12 8.48 4.66 -0.64
C GLU A 12 7.18 3.87 -0.70
N TRP A 13 7.06 2.96 -1.66
CA TRP A 13 5.83 2.19 -1.78
C TRP A 13 5.56 1.36 -0.52
N ARG A 14 6.63 0.85 0.09
CA ARG A 14 6.46 0.06 1.31
C ARG A 14 6.04 0.94 2.47
N GLN A 15 6.60 2.15 2.53
CA GLN A 15 6.21 3.08 3.59
C GLN A 15 4.74 3.46 3.46
N LEU A 16 4.30 3.67 2.24
CA LEU A 16 2.90 4.03 2.01
C LEU A 16 1.97 2.88 2.35
N CYS A 17 2.39 1.65 2.05
CA CYS A 17 1.60 0.49 2.43
C CYS A 17 1.47 0.39 3.94
N GLN A 18 2.56 0.61 4.65
CA GLN A 18 2.51 0.57 6.11
C GLN A 18 1.59 1.64 6.65
N ALA A 19 1.64 2.83 6.07
CA ALA A 19 0.76 3.90 6.52
C ALA A 19 -0.70 3.52 6.35
N ALA A 20 -1.02 2.83 5.26
CA ALA A 20 -2.39 2.39 5.04
C ALA A 20 -2.80 1.34 6.06
N LEU A 21 -1.89 0.42 6.36
CA LEU A 21 -2.22 -0.64 7.30
C LEU A 21 -2.45 -0.12 8.71
N PHE A 22 -1.82 0.98 9.05
CA PHE A 22 -1.95 1.54 10.39
C PHE A 22 -3.02 2.63 10.50
N GLU A 23 -3.64 3.00 9.38
CA GLU A 23 -4.65 4.03 9.41
C GLU A 23 -5.94 3.48 9.99
N THR A 24 -6.54 4.23 10.92
CA THR A 24 -7.76 3.76 11.57
C THR A 24 -9.02 4.41 11.03
N LYS A 25 -8.90 5.55 10.36
CA LYS A 25 -10.09 6.22 9.82
C LYS A 25 -10.34 5.78 8.40
N SER A 26 -11.54 5.30 8.13
CA SER A 26 -11.79 4.70 6.83
C SER A 26 -11.68 5.71 5.69
N ALA A 27 -12.05 6.96 5.91
CA ALA A 27 -11.94 7.95 4.84
C ALA A 27 -10.48 8.15 4.45
N LYS A 28 -9.61 8.28 5.46
CA LYS A 28 -8.21 8.45 5.19
C LYS A 28 -7.58 7.16 4.71
N LEU A 29 -8.10 6.05 5.16
CA LEU A 29 -7.58 4.75 4.76
C LEU A 29 -7.71 4.56 3.26
N LEU A 30 -8.86 4.89 2.68
CA LEU A 30 -9.04 4.75 1.24
C LEU A 30 -8.05 5.61 0.48
N GLU A 31 -7.82 6.82 0.96
CA GLU A 31 -6.86 7.69 0.31
C GLU A 31 -5.45 7.11 0.40
N ARG A 32 -5.09 6.59 1.56
CA ARG A 32 -3.77 6.01 1.72
C ARG A 32 -3.59 4.76 0.88
N ILE A 33 -4.64 3.97 0.75
CA ILE A 33 -4.60 2.79 -0.10
C ILE A 33 -4.35 3.20 -1.54
N THR A 34 -5.03 4.23 -2.00
CA THR A 34 -4.86 4.68 -3.37
C THR A 34 -3.43 5.14 -3.61
N ARG A 35 -2.88 5.89 -2.68
CA ARG A 35 -1.50 6.37 -2.82
C ARG A 35 -0.52 5.21 -2.83
N ALA A 36 -0.71 4.27 -1.92
CA ALA A 36 0.18 3.13 -1.85
C ALA A 36 0.09 2.30 -3.11
N ARG A 37 -1.12 2.10 -3.60
CA ARG A 37 -1.33 1.31 -4.80
C ARG A 37 -0.65 1.95 -5.99
N ASN A 38 -0.78 3.26 -6.12
CA ASN A 38 -0.14 3.96 -7.22
C ASN A 38 1.38 3.83 -7.15
N ALA A 39 1.93 3.96 -5.95
CA ALA A 39 3.37 3.83 -5.78
C ALA A 39 3.84 2.43 -6.14
N VAL A 40 3.07 1.42 -5.76
CA VAL A 40 3.43 0.04 -6.08
C VAL A 40 3.39 -0.18 -7.58
N LEU A 41 2.36 0.33 -8.24
CA LEU A 41 2.26 0.17 -9.68
C LEU A 41 3.39 0.87 -10.42
N ASP A 42 3.74 2.07 -9.95
CA ASP A 42 4.86 2.79 -10.54
C ASP A 42 6.15 1.98 -10.41
N ARG A 43 6.33 1.39 -9.26
CA ARG A 43 7.54 0.62 -9.04
C ARG A 43 7.57 -0.63 -9.91
N ILE A 44 6.42 -1.26 -10.09
CA ILE A 44 6.35 -2.42 -10.96
C ILE A 44 6.76 -2.06 -12.37
N GLU A 45 6.27 -0.94 -12.86
CA GLU A 45 6.65 -0.47 -14.18
C GLU A 45 8.13 -0.21 -14.26
N ASP A 46 8.68 0.40 -13.23
CA ASP A 46 10.10 0.68 -13.21
C ASP A 46 10.92 -0.59 -13.27
N LEU A 47 10.44 -1.64 -12.64
CA LEU A 47 11.17 -2.91 -12.61
C LEU A 47 11.05 -3.71 -13.88
N HIS A 48 10.16 -3.32 -14.78
CA HIS A 48 10.05 -4.01 -16.05
C HIS A 48 11.35 -3.96 -16.84
N SER A 49 12.09 -2.89 -16.67
CA SER A 49 13.36 -2.79 -17.37
C SER A 49 14.52 -3.31 -16.52
N LYS A 50 14.24 -3.75 -15.32
CA LYS A 50 15.26 -4.30 -14.43
C LYS A 50 14.81 -5.67 -13.95
N SER A 51 15.76 -6.54 -13.76
CA SER A 51 15.43 -7.87 -13.27
C SER A 51 15.52 -7.91 -11.77
N SER A 52 14.40 -7.90 -11.11
CA SER A 52 14.37 -8.00 -9.66
C SER A 52 13.16 -8.79 -9.27
N SER A 53 13.22 -10.09 -9.40
CA SER A 53 12.06 -10.92 -9.16
C SER A 53 11.62 -10.91 -7.71
N GLY A 54 12.58 -10.76 -6.79
CA GLY A 54 12.23 -10.71 -5.37
C GLY A 54 11.34 -9.53 -5.05
N GLU A 55 11.71 -8.35 -5.56
CA GLU A 55 10.91 -7.18 -5.30
C GLU A 55 9.58 -7.24 -6.04
N GLN A 56 9.57 -7.82 -7.22
CA GLN A 56 8.31 -7.95 -7.95
C GLN A 56 7.31 -8.80 -7.18
N ALA A 57 7.78 -9.89 -6.57
CA ALA A 57 6.89 -10.71 -5.78
C ALA A 57 6.35 -9.93 -4.58
N ALA A 58 7.21 -9.14 -3.94
CA ALA A 58 6.77 -8.33 -2.81
C ALA A 58 5.76 -7.28 -3.25
N LEU A 59 5.96 -6.69 -4.42
CA LEU A 59 5.04 -5.69 -4.93
C LEU A 59 3.69 -6.29 -5.27
N ARG A 60 3.68 -7.48 -5.84
CA ARG A 60 2.41 -8.15 -6.13
C ARG A 60 1.66 -8.49 -4.87
N ASN A 61 2.39 -8.96 -3.85
CA ASN A 61 1.77 -9.23 -2.58
C ASN A 61 1.19 -7.96 -1.97
N ALA A 62 1.92 -6.86 -2.08
CA ALA A 62 1.44 -5.60 -1.57
C ALA A 62 0.17 -5.17 -2.27
N LEU A 63 0.11 -5.32 -3.60
CA LEU A 63 -1.09 -4.98 -4.34
C LEU A 63 -2.27 -5.81 -3.87
N ALA A 64 -2.06 -7.10 -3.71
CA ALA A 64 -3.14 -7.98 -3.26
C ALA A 64 -3.63 -7.55 -1.89
N THR A 65 -2.71 -7.22 -1.00
CA THR A 65 -3.08 -6.81 0.35
C THR A 65 -3.85 -5.49 0.30
N LEU A 66 -3.39 -4.54 -0.49
CA LEU A 66 -4.07 -3.24 -0.59
C LEU A 66 -5.45 -3.38 -1.20
N ASP A 67 -5.57 -4.20 -2.23
CA ASP A 67 -6.87 -4.41 -2.87
C ASP A 67 -7.84 -5.06 -1.91
N ASN A 68 -7.36 -6.02 -1.15
CA ASN A 68 -8.18 -6.69 -0.17
C ASN A 68 -8.62 -5.72 0.92
N LEU A 69 -7.69 -4.92 1.41
CA LEU A 69 -7.99 -3.92 2.43
C LEU A 69 -8.99 -2.89 1.90
N ARG A 70 -8.81 -2.46 0.67
CA ARG A 70 -9.73 -1.51 0.05
C ARG A 70 -11.13 -2.09 -0.05
N ARG A 71 -11.22 -3.34 -0.48
CA ARG A 71 -12.51 -3.99 -0.62
C ARG A 71 -13.25 -4.08 0.71
N ILE A 72 -12.51 -4.44 1.76
CA ILE A 72 -13.11 -4.54 3.08
C ILE A 72 -13.57 -3.17 3.55
N THR A 73 -12.74 -2.15 3.34
CA THR A 73 -13.06 -0.80 3.78
C THR A 73 -14.27 -0.26 3.03
N GLU A 74 -14.31 -0.49 1.73
CA GLU A 74 -15.44 -0.02 0.92
C GLU A 74 -16.73 -0.72 1.31
N ARG A 75 -16.62 -2.01 1.63
CA ARG A 75 -17.79 -2.75 2.04
C ARG A 75 -18.34 -2.20 3.35
N GLN A 76 -17.47 -1.89 4.29
CA GLN A 76 -17.92 -1.35 5.54
C GLN A 76 -18.58 0.01 5.37
N ASN A 77 -17.98 0.85 4.54
CA ASN A 77 -18.56 2.15 4.27
C ASN A 77 -19.89 2.03 3.58
N GLY A 78 -19.98 1.16 2.59
CA GLY A 78 -21.23 0.97 1.86
C GLY A 78 -22.29 0.41 2.77
N TYR A 79 -21.92 -0.50 3.62
CA TYR A 79 -22.87 -1.09 4.55
C TYR A 79 -23.42 -0.02 5.48
N GLN A 80 -22.55 0.84 6.00
CA GLN A 80 -22.99 1.90 6.89
C GLN A 80 -23.91 2.87 6.16
N SER A 81 -23.60 3.17 4.92
CA SER A 81 -24.44 4.05 4.14
C SER A 81 -25.82 3.46 3.98
N LYS A 82 -25.89 2.19 3.71
CA LYS A 82 -27.17 1.56 3.54
C LYS A 82 -27.96 1.52 4.81
N ALA A 83 -27.26 1.33 5.91
CA ALA A 83 -27.95 1.23 7.18
C ALA A 83 -28.60 2.54 7.53
N SER A 84 -28.05 3.63 7.04
CA SER A 84 -28.69 4.90 7.33
C SER A 84 -29.71 5.24 6.28
#